data_ca78b59ad672f36cf9190c53cca86071
#
_entry.id   ca78b59ad672f36cf9190c53cca86071
#
_cell.length_a   1.000
_cell.length_b   1.000
_cell.length_c   1.000
_cell.angle_alpha   90.00
_cell.angle_beta   90.00
_cell.angle_gamma   90.00
#
_symmetry.space_group_name_H-M   'P 1'
#
loop_
_entity.id
_entity.type
_entity.pdbx_description
1 polymer ?
#
loop_
_entity_poly.entity_id
_entity_poly.type
_entity_poly.pdbx_seq_one_letter_code
_entity_poly.pdbx_strand_id
1 'polypeptide(L)'
;CGLVQYFTGMQSVLWIPFFLTLLMVGLLVMQTRDGSLQLDAQETIVLALYFSFLVLAGTSTLIQGGITVAIVAFKNEIALSLVMICLLLGFCRESQIYRVTRYLYWIFYAQIPVMIYQVLLVVPQRVAVRGEDEKWDSVVGTFGGDPMGGGNTAAMGLFCLLIMLLKVSEYKHGLTTFKSMALHIVLGIGLCIIGEVKFVILLSPIFLAWVWLSPSYVKDVSKVNLKTLLVIVAGMLLLISLSIVILTFYSYRVVVDLYRLG
;
A
#
# COMPACT_ATOMS: atom_id res chain seq x y z
N CYS A 1 -2.83 -9.99 11.54
CA CYS A 1 -4.24 -10.41 11.30
C CYS A 1 -4.38 -11.13 9.95
N GLY A 2 -3.84 -10.58 8.86
CA GLY A 2 -4.01 -11.15 7.52
C GLY A 2 -3.54 -12.60 7.36
N LEU A 3 -2.34 -12.94 7.84
CA LEU A 3 -1.85 -14.34 7.81
C LEU A 3 -2.74 -15.28 8.62
N VAL A 4 -3.19 -14.85 9.80
CA VAL A 4 -4.08 -15.68 10.62
C VAL A 4 -5.38 -15.95 9.86
N GLN A 5 -6.00 -14.92 9.29
CA GLN A 5 -7.19 -15.08 8.46
C GLN A 5 -6.94 -16.04 7.29
N TYR A 6 -5.82 -15.86 6.58
CA TYR A 6 -5.50 -16.65 5.39
C TYR A 6 -5.40 -18.16 5.68
N PHE A 7 -4.75 -18.52 6.81
CA PHE A 7 -4.57 -19.93 7.17
C PHE A 7 -5.72 -20.54 7.96
N THR A 8 -6.48 -19.73 8.70
CA THR A 8 -7.56 -20.24 9.57
C THR A 8 -8.97 -20.02 9.03
N GLY A 9 -9.11 -19.14 8.02
CA GLY A 9 -10.41 -18.69 7.50
C GLY A 9 -11.21 -17.79 8.48
N MET A 10 -10.66 -17.43 9.63
CA MET A 10 -11.36 -16.65 10.67
C MET A 10 -11.53 -15.18 10.27
N GLN A 11 -12.70 -14.80 9.77
CA GLN A 11 -13.03 -13.43 9.38
C GLN A 11 -13.05 -12.43 10.56
N SER A 12 -13.36 -12.91 11.77
CA SER A 12 -13.41 -12.07 12.99
C SER A 12 -12.07 -11.40 13.32
N VAL A 13 -10.96 -12.01 12.93
CA VAL A 13 -9.60 -11.47 13.16
C VAL A 13 -9.39 -10.11 12.46
N LEU A 14 -10.14 -9.83 11.39
CA LEU A 14 -10.08 -8.57 10.66
C LEU A 14 -10.69 -7.37 11.43
N TRP A 15 -11.39 -7.62 12.53
CA TRP A 15 -11.89 -6.56 13.40
C TRP A 15 -10.84 -6.06 14.40
N ILE A 16 -9.77 -6.82 14.64
CA ILE A 16 -8.72 -6.45 15.60
C ILE A 16 -8.09 -5.10 15.27
N PRO A 17 -7.67 -4.79 14.01
CA PRO A 17 -7.12 -3.48 13.68
C PRO A 17 -8.07 -2.33 13.99
N PHE A 18 -9.35 -2.50 13.74
CA PHE A 18 -10.37 -1.48 14.05
C PHE A 18 -10.46 -1.19 15.55
N PHE A 19 -10.54 -2.22 16.39
CA PHE A 19 -10.56 -2.04 17.85
C PHE A 19 -9.26 -1.46 18.39
N LEU A 20 -8.10 -1.86 17.86
CA LEU A 20 -6.82 -1.26 18.21
C LEU A 20 -6.77 0.22 17.85
N THR A 21 -7.36 0.61 16.73
CA THR A 21 -7.42 2.01 16.32
C THR A 21 -8.32 2.82 17.25
N LEU A 22 -9.47 2.28 17.67
CA LEU A 22 -10.33 2.93 18.67
C LEU A 22 -9.60 3.11 20.01
N LEU A 23 -8.83 2.09 20.44
CA LEU A 23 -7.99 2.19 21.64
C LEU A 23 -6.94 3.28 21.49
N MET A 24 -6.29 3.38 20.31
CA MET A 24 -5.30 4.40 20.01
C MET A 24 -5.90 5.82 20.11
N VAL A 25 -7.11 6.03 19.57
CA VAL A 25 -7.85 7.29 19.71
C VAL A 25 -8.18 7.58 21.17
N GLY A 26 -8.67 6.60 21.92
CA GLY A 26 -8.94 6.74 23.35
C GLY A 26 -7.70 7.17 24.15
N LEU A 27 -6.55 6.54 23.88
CA LEU A 27 -5.28 6.93 24.51
C LEU A 27 -4.85 8.35 24.11
N LEU A 28 -5.02 8.73 22.84
CA LEU A 28 -4.73 10.10 22.38
C LEU A 28 -5.57 11.11 23.14
N VAL A 29 -6.88 10.90 23.24
CA VAL A 29 -7.80 11.78 23.98
C VAL A 29 -7.40 11.90 25.45
N MET A 30 -6.97 10.79 26.07
CA MET A 30 -6.49 10.81 27.46
C MET A 30 -5.18 11.60 27.61
N GLN A 31 -4.28 11.52 26.63
CA GLN A 31 -3.00 12.24 26.64
C GLN A 31 -3.17 13.75 26.38
N THR A 32 -4.18 14.13 25.58
CA THR A 32 -4.44 15.52 25.17
C THR A 32 -5.38 16.27 26.11
N ARG A 33 -5.67 15.76 27.28
CA ARG A 33 -6.56 16.36 28.26
C ARG A 33 -6.17 17.79 28.67
N ASP A 34 -4.92 18.19 28.42
CA ASP A 34 -4.37 19.51 28.73
C ASP A 34 -4.42 20.53 27.55
N GLY A 35 -5.18 20.25 26.52
CA GLY A 35 -5.75 21.30 25.66
C GLY A 35 -4.94 21.78 24.46
N SER A 36 -3.94 21.07 23.95
CA SER A 36 -3.17 21.57 22.80
C SER A 36 -3.13 20.62 21.59
N LEU A 37 -4.28 20.31 21.04
CA LEU A 37 -4.34 19.81 19.67
C LEU A 37 -4.18 21.00 18.73
N GLN A 38 -2.97 21.25 18.23
CA GLN A 38 -2.74 22.31 17.26
C GLN A 38 -2.59 21.68 15.88
N LEU A 39 -3.69 21.71 15.12
CA LEU A 39 -3.66 21.48 13.67
C LEU A 39 -3.44 22.84 12.99
N ASP A 40 -2.56 22.87 12.00
CA ASP A 40 -2.44 24.02 11.11
C ASP A 40 -3.72 24.17 10.27
N ALA A 41 -3.99 25.40 9.81
CA ALA A 41 -5.17 25.69 8.99
C ALA A 41 -5.22 24.82 7.71
N GLN A 42 -4.07 24.56 7.09
CA GLN A 42 -3.99 23.70 5.92
C GLN A 42 -4.31 22.22 6.23
N GLU A 43 -3.79 21.70 7.35
CA GLU A 43 -4.09 20.35 7.81
C GLU A 43 -5.57 20.19 8.13
N THR A 44 -6.17 21.19 8.76
CA THR A 44 -7.60 21.21 9.07
C THR A 44 -8.46 21.15 7.80
N ILE A 45 -8.12 21.94 6.77
CA ILE A 45 -8.82 21.94 5.48
C ILE A 45 -8.70 20.56 4.79
N VAL A 46 -7.50 20.00 4.74
CA VAL A 46 -7.27 18.67 4.12
C VAL A 46 -8.07 17.59 4.84
N LEU A 47 -8.07 17.59 6.17
CA LEU A 47 -8.88 16.66 6.95
C LEU A 47 -10.37 16.85 6.72
N ALA A 48 -10.88 18.08 6.68
CA ALA A 48 -12.28 18.38 6.42
C ALA A 48 -12.72 17.88 5.03
N LEU A 49 -11.91 18.12 4.00
CA LEU A 49 -12.16 17.62 2.65
C LEU A 49 -12.14 16.09 2.60
N TYR A 50 -11.18 15.46 3.27
CA TYR A 50 -11.09 14.01 3.34
C TYR A 50 -12.30 13.38 4.02
N PHE A 51 -12.74 13.92 5.18
CA PHE A 51 -13.95 13.45 5.86
C PHE A 51 -15.22 13.68 5.03
N SER A 52 -15.32 14.81 4.33
CA SER A 52 -16.43 15.06 3.41
C SER A 52 -16.49 14.01 2.31
N PHE A 53 -15.34 13.65 1.76
CA PHE A 53 -15.24 12.57 0.76
C PHE A 53 -15.65 11.21 1.36
N LEU A 54 -15.21 10.87 2.58
CA LEU A 54 -15.61 9.62 3.25
C LEU A 54 -17.11 9.54 3.49
N VAL A 55 -17.74 10.65 3.89
CA VAL A 55 -19.21 10.72 4.08
C VAL A 55 -19.94 10.48 2.74
N LEU A 56 -19.49 11.12 1.67
CA LEU A 56 -20.06 10.92 0.32
C LEU A 56 -19.87 9.47 -0.15
N ALA A 57 -18.68 8.92 -0.02
CA ALA A 57 -18.39 7.53 -0.38
C ALA A 57 -19.20 6.53 0.45
N GLY A 58 -19.29 6.75 1.76
CA GLY A 58 -20.10 5.93 2.67
C GLY A 58 -21.60 5.97 2.34
N THR A 59 -22.13 7.15 2.02
CA THR A 59 -23.51 7.32 1.59
C THR A 59 -23.78 6.59 0.27
N SER A 60 -22.88 6.74 -0.71
CA SER A 60 -22.98 6.00 -1.97
C SER A 60 -22.94 4.49 -1.77
N THR A 61 -22.03 4.00 -0.91
CA THR A 61 -21.93 2.57 -0.59
C THR A 61 -23.20 2.06 0.11
N LEU A 62 -23.78 2.85 1.00
CA LEU A 62 -25.04 2.51 1.69
C LEU A 62 -26.20 2.35 0.70
N ILE A 63 -26.32 3.28 -0.27
CA ILE A 63 -27.38 3.27 -1.26
C ILE A 63 -27.23 2.09 -2.23
N GLN A 64 -26.02 1.80 -2.69
CA GLN A 64 -25.77 0.78 -3.71
C GLN A 64 -25.60 -0.64 -3.15
N GLY A 65 -24.89 -0.77 -2.03
CA GLY A 65 -24.49 -2.06 -1.45
C GLY A 65 -25.29 -2.51 -0.24
N GLY A 66 -26.14 -1.64 0.29
CA GLY A 66 -26.89 -1.91 1.51
C GLY A 66 -26.06 -1.80 2.79
N ILE A 67 -26.74 -1.94 3.93
CA ILE A 67 -26.17 -1.63 5.25
C ILE A 67 -25.00 -2.54 5.63
N THR A 68 -25.04 -3.83 5.27
CA THR A 68 -23.98 -4.78 5.63
C THR A 68 -22.66 -4.44 4.93
N VAL A 69 -22.73 -4.12 3.64
CA VAL A 69 -21.54 -3.72 2.85
C VAL A 69 -21.00 -2.39 3.36
N ALA A 70 -21.90 -1.44 3.66
CA ALA A 70 -21.53 -0.14 4.20
C ALA A 70 -20.80 -0.26 5.56
N ILE A 71 -21.27 -1.11 6.49
CA ILE A 71 -20.61 -1.33 7.78
C ILE A 71 -19.20 -1.90 7.61
N VAL A 72 -19.02 -2.88 6.72
CA VAL A 72 -17.71 -3.50 6.49
C VAL A 72 -16.74 -2.52 5.82
N ALA A 73 -17.19 -1.76 4.80
CA ALA A 73 -16.41 -0.73 4.16
C ALA A 73 -16.02 0.38 5.15
N PHE A 74 -16.99 0.89 5.88
CA PHE A 74 -16.79 1.94 6.88
C PHE A 74 -15.82 1.55 7.98
N LYS A 75 -15.87 0.30 8.47
CA LYS A 75 -14.90 -0.23 9.43
C LYS A 75 -13.45 -0.08 8.93
N ASN A 76 -13.21 -0.40 7.68
CA ASN A 76 -11.87 -0.37 7.10
C ASN A 76 -11.39 1.08 6.86
N GLU A 77 -12.23 1.91 6.26
CA GLU A 77 -11.91 3.30 5.93
C GLU A 77 -11.75 4.17 7.19
N ILE A 78 -12.64 4.01 8.17
CA ILE A 78 -12.51 4.75 9.43
C ILE A 78 -11.27 4.34 10.21
N ALA A 79 -10.93 3.06 10.27
CA ALA A 79 -9.72 2.62 10.96
C ALA A 79 -8.48 3.30 10.38
N LEU A 80 -8.36 3.32 9.04
CA LEU A 80 -7.24 3.99 8.36
C LEU A 80 -7.23 5.50 8.66
N SER A 81 -8.39 6.14 8.57
CA SER A 81 -8.55 7.59 8.81
C SER A 81 -8.17 7.97 10.23
N LEU A 82 -8.61 7.20 11.22
CA LEU A 82 -8.30 7.46 12.63
C LEU A 82 -6.81 7.25 12.94
N VAL A 83 -6.17 6.25 12.33
CA VAL A 83 -4.71 6.07 12.45
C VAL A 83 -3.98 7.30 11.89
N MET A 84 -4.38 7.76 10.70
CA MET A 84 -3.79 8.95 10.07
C MET A 84 -3.93 10.18 10.98
N ILE A 85 -5.11 10.43 11.54
CA ILE A 85 -5.35 11.54 12.47
C ILE A 85 -4.49 11.41 13.72
N CYS A 86 -4.43 10.22 14.33
CA CYS A 86 -3.60 10.01 15.51
C CYS A 86 -2.12 10.29 15.21
N LEU A 87 -1.62 9.93 14.03
CA LEU A 87 -0.25 10.20 13.62
C LEU A 87 0.00 11.70 13.40
N LEU A 88 -0.93 12.40 12.73
CA LEU A 88 -0.86 13.86 12.53
C LEU A 88 -0.90 14.62 13.84
N LEU A 89 -1.69 14.16 14.80
CA LEU A 89 -1.79 14.75 16.14
C LEU A 89 -0.62 14.36 17.08
N GLY A 90 0.44 13.75 16.54
CA GLY A 90 1.65 13.47 17.31
C GLY A 90 1.53 12.31 18.31
N PHE A 91 0.60 11.36 18.09
CA PHE A 91 0.48 10.17 18.93
C PHE A 91 1.79 9.40 19.05
N CYS A 92 2.58 9.36 17.98
CA CYS A 92 3.87 8.69 17.94
C CYS A 92 5.04 9.68 18.13
N ARG A 93 5.89 9.42 19.11
CA ARG A 93 7.19 10.11 19.24
C ARG A 93 8.15 9.66 18.14
N GLU A 94 9.14 10.45 17.77
CA GLU A 94 10.14 10.13 16.73
C GLU A 94 10.78 8.74 16.92
N SER A 95 11.16 8.39 18.15
CA SER A 95 11.71 7.07 18.44
C SER A 95 10.75 5.91 18.20
N GLN A 96 9.45 6.16 18.30
CA GLN A 96 8.40 5.18 18.02
C GLN A 96 8.18 5.06 16.52
N ILE A 97 8.21 6.17 15.77
CA ILE A 97 8.12 6.18 14.30
C ILE A 97 9.26 5.33 13.73
N TYR A 98 10.49 5.49 14.20
CA TYR A 98 11.62 4.66 13.77
C TYR A 98 11.37 3.17 14.02
N ARG A 99 10.80 2.81 15.17
CA ARG A 99 10.43 1.42 15.49
C ARG A 99 9.36 0.88 14.55
N VAL A 100 8.31 1.66 14.30
CA VAL A 100 7.23 1.31 13.37
C VAL A 100 7.79 1.08 11.97
N THR A 101 8.61 1.98 11.46
CA THR A 101 9.26 1.86 10.15
C THR A 101 10.08 0.58 10.05
N ARG A 102 10.83 0.23 11.12
CA ARG A 102 11.57 -1.03 11.19
C ARG A 102 10.66 -2.25 11.10
N TYR A 103 9.51 -2.25 11.79
CA TYR A 103 8.53 -3.33 11.67
C TYR A 103 7.92 -3.42 10.26
N LEU A 104 7.66 -2.29 9.61
CA LEU A 104 7.19 -2.28 8.21
C LEU A 104 8.20 -2.95 7.29
N TYR A 105 9.50 -2.73 7.45
CA TYR A 105 10.52 -3.46 6.67
C TYR A 105 10.54 -4.97 6.97
N TRP A 106 10.36 -5.38 8.21
CA TRP A 106 10.23 -6.80 8.54
C TRP A 106 9.01 -7.43 7.85
N ILE A 107 7.86 -6.75 7.88
CA ILE A 107 6.66 -7.20 7.18
C ILE A 107 6.91 -7.26 5.66
N PHE A 108 7.63 -6.29 5.10
CA PHE A 108 7.99 -6.29 3.68
C PHE A 108 8.83 -7.51 3.30
N TYR A 109 9.85 -7.83 4.05
CA TYR A 109 10.65 -9.03 3.78
C TYR A 109 9.86 -10.32 4.00
N ALA A 110 8.92 -10.34 4.93
CA ALA A 110 8.04 -11.47 5.15
C ALA A 110 7.09 -11.73 3.97
N GLN A 111 6.83 -10.72 3.09
CA GLN A 111 6.06 -10.95 1.87
C GLN A 111 6.72 -12.01 0.99
N ILE A 112 8.06 -12.01 0.88
CA ILE A 112 8.79 -12.87 -0.05
C ILE A 112 8.50 -14.35 0.21
N PRO A 113 8.78 -14.94 1.37
CA PRO A 113 8.50 -16.34 1.61
C PRO A 113 7.01 -16.68 1.55
N VAL A 114 6.14 -15.77 2.00
CA VAL A 114 4.69 -15.99 1.94
C VAL A 114 4.20 -16.03 0.50
N MET A 115 4.62 -15.10 -0.36
CA MET A 115 4.23 -15.10 -1.77
C MET A 115 4.80 -16.31 -2.52
N ILE A 116 6.04 -16.72 -2.24
CA ILE A 116 6.59 -17.96 -2.80
C ILE A 116 5.71 -19.15 -2.42
N TYR A 117 5.32 -19.27 -1.16
CA TYR A 117 4.38 -20.30 -0.71
C TYR A 117 3.05 -20.25 -1.47
N GLN A 118 2.46 -19.06 -1.62
CA GLN A 118 1.20 -18.86 -2.33
C GLN A 118 1.30 -19.25 -3.80
N VAL A 119 2.36 -18.84 -4.49
CA VAL A 119 2.59 -19.17 -5.91
C VAL A 119 2.78 -20.68 -6.12
N LEU A 120 3.56 -21.33 -5.25
CA LEU A 120 3.91 -22.75 -5.44
C LEU A 120 2.79 -23.70 -5.00
N LEU A 121 2.03 -23.37 -3.97
CA LEU A 121 1.07 -24.30 -3.37
C LEU A 121 -0.39 -23.87 -3.55
N VAL A 122 -0.70 -22.57 -3.46
CA VAL A 122 -2.09 -22.10 -3.49
C VAL A 122 -2.57 -21.85 -4.92
N VAL A 123 -1.75 -21.21 -5.74
CA VAL A 123 -2.10 -20.94 -7.16
C VAL A 123 -2.49 -22.22 -7.92
N PRO A 124 -1.74 -23.34 -7.86
CA PRO A 124 -2.14 -24.57 -8.54
C PRO A 124 -3.48 -25.12 -8.05
N GLN A 125 -3.75 -25.05 -6.75
CA GLN A 125 -5.03 -25.50 -6.18
C GLN A 125 -6.19 -24.62 -6.66
N ARG A 126 -5.97 -23.29 -6.71
CA ARG A 126 -6.97 -22.35 -7.20
C ARG A 126 -7.28 -22.56 -8.68
N VAL A 127 -6.26 -22.77 -9.51
CA VAL A 127 -6.43 -23.05 -10.93
C VAL A 127 -7.28 -24.31 -11.15
N ALA A 128 -7.07 -25.34 -10.34
CA ALA A 128 -7.85 -26.58 -10.43
C ALA A 128 -9.34 -26.37 -10.09
N VAL A 129 -9.68 -25.35 -9.27
CA VAL A 129 -11.07 -25.10 -8.81
C VAL A 129 -11.74 -23.99 -9.59
N ARG A 130 -11.01 -22.90 -9.91
CA ARG A 130 -11.54 -21.66 -10.48
C ARG A 130 -11.12 -21.38 -11.92
N GLY A 131 -10.16 -22.14 -12.44
CA GLY A 131 -9.58 -21.91 -13.76
C GLY A 131 -8.40 -20.91 -13.75
N GLU A 132 -7.86 -20.69 -14.94
CA GLU A 132 -6.63 -19.89 -15.15
C GLU A 132 -6.84 -18.39 -14.94
N ASP A 133 -8.04 -17.85 -15.18
CA ASP A 133 -8.28 -16.41 -15.24
C ASP A 133 -8.11 -15.71 -13.89
N GLU A 134 -8.40 -16.40 -12.78
CA GLU A 134 -8.35 -15.86 -11.44
C GLU A 134 -7.15 -16.33 -10.61
N LYS A 135 -6.18 -16.99 -11.22
CA LYS A 135 -5.11 -17.70 -10.50
C LYS A 135 -4.28 -16.84 -9.57
N TRP A 136 -4.03 -15.59 -9.94
CA TRP A 136 -3.17 -14.68 -9.17
C TRP A 136 -3.87 -13.93 -8.05
N ASP A 137 -5.19 -13.96 -7.97
CA ASP A 137 -5.95 -13.31 -6.90
C ASP A 137 -5.70 -13.92 -5.52
N SER A 138 -5.09 -15.11 -5.47
CA SER A 138 -4.64 -15.75 -4.22
C SER A 138 -3.28 -15.28 -3.72
N VAL A 139 -2.53 -14.51 -4.53
CA VAL A 139 -1.19 -14.03 -4.19
C VAL A 139 -1.31 -12.68 -3.49
N VAL A 140 -1.55 -12.71 -2.20
CA VAL A 140 -1.87 -11.54 -1.35
C VAL A 140 -0.77 -11.22 -0.34
N GLY A 141 0.30 -11.99 -0.31
CA GLY A 141 1.33 -11.86 0.70
C GLY A 141 0.78 -12.05 2.11
N THR A 142 1.18 -11.18 3.03
CA THR A 142 0.75 -11.23 4.45
C THR A 142 -0.58 -10.52 4.72
N PHE A 143 -1.25 -9.97 3.70
CA PHE A 143 -2.45 -9.12 3.88
C PHE A 143 -3.74 -9.90 4.09
N GLY A 144 -3.70 -11.20 3.85
CA GLY A 144 -4.85 -12.05 4.06
C GLY A 144 -5.83 -12.03 2.91
N GLY A 145 -6.86 -12.84 3.03
CA GLY A 145 -7.87 -13.08 2.02
C GLY A 145 -8.33 -14.53 2.07
N ASP A 146 -9.27 -14.88 1.22
CA ASP A 146 -9.67 -16.25 1.01
C ASP A 146 -8.82 -16.83 -0.14
N PRO A 147 -8.04 -17.91 0.07
CA PRO A 147 -7.25 -18.55 -0.98
C PRO A 147 -8.09 -18.90 -2.22
N MET A 148 -9.36 -19.26 -2.02
CA MET A 148 -10.28 -19.65 -3.10
C MET A 148 -11.26 -18.52 -3.49
N GLY A 149 -11.37 -17.47 -2.72
CA GLY A 149 -12.34 -16.37 -2.95
C GLY A 149 -11.71 -15.18 -3.66
N GLY A 150 -10.90 -14.51 -3.18
CA GLY A 150 -10.26 -13.27 -3.63
C GLY A 150 -9.51 -12.66 -2.47
N GLY A 151 -8.54 -11.85 -2.77
CA GLY A 151 -7.62 -11.40 -1.76
C GLY A 151 -7.36 -9.90 -1.76
N ASN A 152 -6.52 -9.49 -0.84
CA ASN A 152 -6.10 -8.11 -0.67
C ASN A 152 -4.82 -7.80 -1.48
N THR A 153 -4.75 -8.28 -2.72
CA THR A 153 -3.58 -8.08 -3.61
C THR A 153 -3.28 -6.60 -3.82
N ALA A 154 -4.33 -5.77 -3.96
CA ALA A 154 -4.18 -4.33 -4.06
C ALA A 154 -3.56 -3.71 -2.79
N ALA A 155 -3.96 -4.16 -1.60
CA ALA A 155 -3.38 -3.70 -0.34
C ALA A 155 -1.90 -4.09 -0.21
N MET A 156 -1.54 -5.29 -0.64
CA MET A 156 -0.15 -5.75 -0.71
C MET A 156 0.66 -4.85 -1.65
N GLY A 157 0.14 -4.54 -2.83
CA GLY A 157 0.80 -3.67 -3.79
C GLY A 157 0.98 -2.24 -3.26
N LEU A 158 -0.04 -1.64 -2.65
CA LEU A 158 0.06 -0.33 -2.01
C LEU A 158 1.09 -0.32 -0.86
N PHE A 159 1.16 -1.39 -0.10
CA PHE A 159 2.18 -1.55 0.92
C PHE A 159 3.60 -1.61 0.33
N CYS A 160 3.80 -2.36 -0.75
CA CYS A 160 5.08 -2.36 -1.47
C CYS A 160 5.45 -0.96 -1.98
N LEU A 161 4.48 -0.22 -2.53
CA LEU A 161 4.68 1.17 -2.95
C LEU A 161 5.10 2.04 -1.77
N LEU A 162 4.41 1.96 -0.63
CA LEU A 162 4.77 2.69 0.58
C LEU A 162 6.23 2.43 1.00
N ILE A 163 6.67 1.17 1.00
CA ILE A 163 8.05 0.82 1.35
C ILE A 163 9.06 1.40 0.36
N MET A 164 8.76 1.36 -0.93
CA MET A 164 9.60 1.99 -1.96
C MET A 164 9.73 3.50 -1.73
N LEU A 165 8.61 4.19 -1.46
CA LEU A 165 8.59 5.63 -1.18
C LEU A 165 9.36 5.98 0.09
N LEU A 166 9.20 5.21 1.16
CA LEU A 166 9.98 5.37 2.40
C LEU A 166 11.48 5.25 2.13
N LYS A 167 11.90 4.26 1.33
CA LYS A 167 13.33 4.08 1.00
C LYS A 167 13.90 5.19 0.13
N VAL A 168 13.13 5.72 -0.80
CA VAL A 168 13.53 6.89 -1.58
C VAL A 168 13.66 8.13 -0.67
N SER A 169 12.71 8.33 0.24
CA SER A 169 12.76 9.41 1.22
C SER A 169 13.98 9.27 2.16
N GLU A 170 14.23 8.08 2.70
CA GLU A 170 15.42 7.81 3.53
C GLU A 170 16.72 8.08 2.78
N TYR A 171 16.82 7.66 1.52
CA TYR A 171 18.01 7.91 0.70
C TYR A 171 18.20 9.41 0.44
N LYS A 172 17.13 10.12 0.11
CA LYS A 172 17.16 11.55 -0.11
C LYS A 172 17.65 12.34 1.11
N HIS A 173 17.32 11.87 2.31
CA HIS A 173 17.77 12.48 3.57
C HIS A 173 19.10 11.89 4.10
N GLY A 174 19.79 11.06 3.32
CA GLY A 174 21.09 10.47 3.71
C GLY A 174 20.99 9.39 4.79
N LEU A 175 19.81 8.88 5.10
CA LEU A 175 19.58 7.87 6.14
C LEU A 175 19.82 6.44 5.66
N THR A 176 19.93 6.23 4.36
CA THR A 176 20.19 4.90 3.76
C THR A 176 21.10 5.02 2.53
N THR A 177 21.65 3.89 2.09
CA THR A 177 22.52 3.84 0.91
C THR A 177 21.73 3.64 -0.38
N PHE A 178 22.30 4.08 -1.52
CA PHE A 178 21.70 3.84 -2.84
C PHE A 178 21.42 2.35 -3.10
N LYS A 179 22.34 1.46 -2.69
CA LYS A 179 22.17 0.01 -2.85
C LYS A 179 20.94 -0.50 -2.12
N SER A 180 20.74 -0.04 -0.88
CA SER A 180 19.57 -0.42 -0.08
C SER A 180 18.28 0.10 -0.71
N MET A 181 18.25 1.36 -1.14
CA MET A 181 17.10 1.95 -1.83
C MET A 181 16.74 1.15 -3.10
N ALA A 182 17.73 0.93 -3.97
CA ALA A 182 17.55 0.21 -5.22
C ALA A 182 17.05 -1.24 -4.99
N LEU A 183 17.60 -1.93 -3.99
CA LEU A 183 17.16 -3.28 -3.62
C LEU A 183 15.66 -3.30 -3.25
N HIS A 184 15.19 -2.36 -2.43
CA HIS A 184 13.78 -2.32 -2.02
C HIS A 184 12.85 -1.95 -3.18
N ILE A 185 13.31 -1.09 -4.11
CA ILE A 185 12.54 -0.77 -5.32
C ILE A 185 12.41 -2.02 -6.21
N VAL A 186 13.51 -2.70 -6.47
CA VAL A 186 13.52 -3.92 -7.31
C VAL A 186 12.65 -5.02 -6.68
N LEU A 187 12.82 -5.27 -5.38
CA LEU A 187 12.00 -6.24 -4.67
C LEU A 187 10.52 -5.84 -4.65
N GLY A 188 10.20 -4.57 -4.37
CA GLY A 188 8.82 -4.09 -4.34
C GLY A 188 8.13 -4.21 -5.69
N ILE A 189 8.80 -3.83 -6.78
CA ILE A 189 8.29 -4.03 -8.14
C ILE A 189 8.14 -5.53 -8.45
N GLY A 190 9.12 -6.35 -8.09
CA GLY A 190 9.09 -7.80 -8.29
C GLY A 190 7.89 -8.45 -7.59
N LEU A 191 7.61 -8.09 -6.35
CA LEU A 191 6.42 -8.56 -5.62
C LEU A 191 5.12 -8.11 -6.30
N CYS A 192 5.05 -6.87 -6.79
CA CYS A 192 3.89 -6.37 -7.52
C CYS A 192 3.69 -7.08 -8.87
N ILE A 193 4.76 -7.46 -9.56
CA ILE A 193 4.68 -8.27 -10.79
C ILE A 193 4.15 -9.67 -10.49
N ILE A 194 4.67 -10.34 -9.46
CA ILE A 194 4.21 -11.67 -9.05
C ILE A 194 2.74 -11.65 -8.62
N GLY A 195 2.30 -10.62 -7.90
CA GLY A 195 0.91 -10.43 -7.49
C GLY A 195 0.01 -9.79 -8.55
N GLU A 196 0.51 -9.52 -9.76
CA GLU A 196 -0.20 -8.84 -10.86
C GLU A 196 -0.83 -7.49 -10.49
N VAL A 197 -0.20 -6.74 -9.59
CA VAL A 197 -0.70 -5.42 -9.15
C VAL A 197 -0.34 -4.33 -10.16
N LYS A 198 -0.99 -4.37 -11.32
CA LYS A 198 -0.67 -3.53 -12.50
C LYS A 198 -0.69 -2.04 -12.19
N PHE A 199 -1.67 -1.57 -11.41
CA PHE A 199 -1.80 -0.15 -11.10
C PHE A 199 -0.61 0.39 -10.28
N VAL A 200 -0.03 -0.41 -9.36
CA VAL A 200 1.15 0.00 -8.59
C VAL A 200 2.38 0.08 -9.49
N ILE A 201 2.55 -0.88 -10.41
CA ILE A 201 3.65 -0.85 -11.38
C ILE A 201 3.57 0.42 -12.24
N LEU A 202 2.36 0.77 -12.70
CA LEU A 202 2.13 1.97 -13.52
C LEU A 202 2.33 3.27 -12.73
N LEU A 203 1.85 3.34 -11.49
CA LEU A 203 1.89 4.56 -10.68
C LEU A 203 3.21 4.74 -9.92
N SER A 204 3.96 3.67 -9.67
CA SER A 204 5.20 3.75 -8.88
C SER A 204 6.22 4.77 -9.42
N PRO A 205 6.48 4.91 -10.74
CA PRO A 205 7.41 5.92 -11.25
C PRO A 205 6.98 7.35 -10.88
N ILE A 206 5.66 7.62 -10.96
CA ILE A 206 5.09 8.93 -10.67
C ILE A 206 5.29 9.28 -9.20
N PHE A 207 4.93 8.37 -8.29
CA PHE A 207 5.06 8.58 -6.84
C PHE A 207 6.52 8.62 -6.38
N LEU A 208 7.39 7.79 -6.93
CA LEU A 208 8.82 7.82 -6.63
C LEU A 208 9.45 9.15 -7.04
N ALA A 209 9.10 9.66 -8.22
CA ALA A 209 9.54 10.97 -8.68
C ALA A 209 8.96 12.09 -7.81
N TRP A 210 7.69 12.00 -7.43
CA TRP A 210 7.07 12.97 -6.52
C TRP A 210 7.85 13.08 -5.21
N VAL A 211 8.15 11.96 -4.54
CA VAL A 211 8.94 11.96 -3.30
C VAL A 211 10.34 12.51 -3.54
N TRP A 212 10.95 12.16 -4.67
CA TRP A 212 12.29 12.67 -5.02
C TRP A 212 12.31 14.18 -5.22
N LEU A 213 11.32 14.72 -5.92
CA LEU A 213 11.20 16.16 -6.24
C LEU A 213 10.65 16.99 -5.10
N SER A 214 9.92 16.40 -4.15
CA SER A 214 9.35 17.10 -3.01
C SER A 214 10.44 17.83 -2.21
N PRO A 215 10.23 19.08 -1.75
CA PRO A 215 11.23 19.80 -0.97
C PRO A 215 11.56 19.05 0.33
N SER A 216 12.85 18.99 0.66
CA SER A 216 13.27 18.53 1.98
C SER A 216 12.97 19.59 3.00
N TYR A 217 12.33 19.26 4.11
CA TYR A 217 12.15 20.17 5.24
C TYR A 217 13.46 20.47 5.97
N VAL A 218 14.55 19.79 5.66
CA VAL A 218 15.90 20.11 6.15
C VAL A 218 16.43 21.29 5.34
N LYS A 219 16.89 22.34 6.01
CA LYS A 219 17.28 23.65 5.50
C LYS A 219 18.32 23.69 4.35
N ASP A 220 18.95 22.64 4.02
CA ASP A 220 19.81 22.53 2.84
C ASP A 220 18.99 22.05 1.63
N VAL A 221 18.36 23.04 0.99
CA VAL A 221 17.79 22.84 -0.33
C VAL A 221 18.93 22.49 -1.28
N SER A 222 19.20 21.22 -1.48
CA SER A 222 20.07 20.78 -2.56
C SER A 222 19.42 21.27 -3.86
N LYS A 223 20.03 22.28 -4.49
CA LYS A 223 19.59 22.80 -5.77
C LYS A 223 19.49 21.62 -6.72
N VAL A 224 18.28 21.23 -7.10
CA VAL A 224 18.06 20.16 -8.07
C VAL A 224 18.75 20.62 -9.35
N ASN A 225 19.87 20.00 -9.67
CA ASN A 225 20.61 20.33 -10.87
C ASN A 225 19.78 19.86 -12.07
N LEU A 226 19.71 20.67 -13.14
CA LEU A 226 19.00 20.33 -14.37
C LEU A 226 19.35 18.93 -14.88
N LYS A 227 20.61 18.51 -14.75
CA LYS A 227 21.06 17.15 -15.08
C LYS A 227 20.36 16.07 -14.27
N THR A 228 20.18 16.29 -12.95
CA THR A 228 19.45 15.36 -12.07
C THR A 228 17.97 15.28 -12.48
N LEU A 229 17.36 16.42 -12.80
CA LEU A 229 15.98 16.45 -13.28
C LEU A 229 15.83 15.66 -14.59
N LEU A 230 16.74 15.86 -15.55
CA LEU A 230 16.73 15.13 -16.84
C LEU A 230 16.91 13.62 -16.65
N VAL A 231 17.82 13.20 -15.75
CA VAL A 231 18.02 11.78 -15.44
C VAL A 231 16.77 11.17 -14.81
N ILE A 232 16.10 11.90 -13.92
CA ILE A 232 14.84 11.44 -13.30
C ILE A 232 13.75 11.31 -14.36
N VAL A 233 13.56 12.32 -15.21
CA VAL A 233 12.56 12.29 -16.29
C VAL A 233 12.84 11.15 -17.26
N ALA A 234 14.11 10.97 -17.68
CA ALA A 234 14.51 9.87 -18.57
C ALA A 234 14.26 8.50 -17.90
N GLY A 235 14.61 8.36 -16.61
CA GLY A 235 14.33 7.15 -15.83
C GLY A 235 12.82 6.86 -15.72
N MET A 236 12.00 7.89 -15.50
CA MET A 236 10.54 7.76 -15.48
C MET A 236 9.99 7.30 -16.82
N LEU A 237 10.42 7.92 -17.93
CA LEU A 237 10.00 7.54 -19.26
C LEU A 237 10.41 6.11 -19.60
N LEU A 238 11.60 5.69 -19.18
CA LEU A 238 12.08 4.32 -19.35
C LEU A 238 11.25 3.31 -18.54
N LEU A 239 10.92 3.62 -17.28
CA LEU A 239 10.06 2.78 -16.45
C LEU A 239 8.63 2.70 -16.99
N ILE A 240 8.06 3.81 -17.46
CA ILE A 240 6.74 3.83 -18.09
C ILE A 240 6.76 3.00 -19.38
N SER A 241 7.78 3.16 -20.21
CA SER A 241 7.94 2.37 -21.45
C SER A 241 8.06 0.89 -21.15
N LEU A 242 8.87 0.51 -20.14
CA LEU A 242 9.03 -0.86 -19.69
C LEU A 242 7.70 -1.43 -19.14
N SER A 243 6.97 -0.64 -18.38
CA SER A 243 5.65 -1.01 -17.85
C SER A 243 4.64 -1.24 -18.98
N ILE A 244 4.62 -0.38 -20.00
CA ILE A 244 3.77 -0.54 -21.20
C ILE A 244 4.16 -1.81 -21.96
N VAL A 245 5.45 -2.07 -22.16
CA VAL A 245 5.94 -3.27 -22.84
C VAL A 245 5.51 -4.52 -22.07
N ILE A 246 5.69 -4.56 -20.75
CA ILE A 246 5.27 -5.68 -19.91
C ILE A 246 3.76 -5.89 -20.00
N LEU A 247 2.96 -4.82 -19.89
CA LEU A 247 1.50 -4.89 -19.99
C LEU A 247 1.05 -5.33 -21.37
N THR A 248 1.71 -4.87 -22.44
CA THR A 248 1.41 -5.27 -23.83
C THR A 248 1.75 -6.74 -24.07
N PHE A 249 2.90 -7.20 -23.61
CA PHE A 249 3.29 -8.61 -23.66
C PHE A 249 2.33 -9.51 -22.91
N TYR A 250 1.90 -9.05 -21.74
CA TYR A 250 0.93 -9.76 -20.91
C TYR A 250 -0.45 -9.83 -21.56
N SER A 251 -0.95 -8.70 -22.08
CA SER A 251 -2.22 -8.66 -22.82
C SER A 251 -2.17 -9.50 -24.10
N TYR A 252 -1.03 -9.51 -24.79
CA TYR A 252 -0.83 -10.34 -25.96
C TYR A 252 -0.88 -11.85 -25.63
N ARG A 253 -0.28 -12.27 -24.53
CA ARG A 253 -0.36 -13.67 -24.06
C ARG A 253 -1.80 -14.06 -23.75
N VAL A 254 -2.53 -13.25 -23.01
CA VAL A 254 -3.94 -13.50 -22.69
C VAL A 254 -4.80 -13.62 -23.96
N VAL A 255 -4.59 -12.74 -24.94
CA VAL A 255 -5.31 -12.79 -26.22
C VAL A 255 -4.93 -14.04 -27.02
N VAL A 256 -3.65 -14.41 -27.09
CA VAL A 256 -3.19 -15.62 -27.81
C VAL A 256 -3.71 -16.88 -27.15
N ASP A 257 -3.76 -16.94 -25.83
CA ASP A 257 -4.28 -18.08 -25.08
C ASP A 257 -5.81 -18.21 -25.25
N LEU A 258 -6.55 -17.10 -25.32
CA LEU A 258 -7.98 -17.10 -25.67
C LEU A 258 -8.24 -17.61 -27.10
N TYR A 259 -7.39 -17.25 -28.06
CA TYR A 259 -7.51 -17.76 -29.45
C TYR A 259 -7.14 -19.24 -29.61
N ARG A 260 -6.41 -19.81 -28.66
CA ARG A 260 -6.06 -21.26 -28.69
C ARG A 260 -7.11 -22.15 -28.02
N LEU A 261 -8.02 -21.55 -27.26
CA LEU A 261 -9.08 -22.25 -26.53
C LEU A 261 -10.45 -22.22 -27.25
N GLY A 262 -10.59 -21.49 -28.35
CA GLY A 262 -11.75 -21.47 -29.27
C GLY A 262 -11.43 -22.20 -30.56
#